data_896a931e835eed4fa0bf6bd9c2aee27b
#
_entry.id   896a931e835eed4fa0bf6bd9c2aee27b
#
_cell.length_a   1.000
_cell.length_b   1.000
_cell.length_c   1.000
_cell.angle_alpha   90.00
_cell.angle_beta   90.00
_cell.angle_gamma   90.00
#
_symmetry.space_group_name_H-M   'P 1'
#
loop_
_entity.id
_entity.type
_entity.pdbx_description
1 polymer ?
#
loop_
_entity_poly.entity_id
_entity_poly.type
_entity_poly.pdbx_seq_one_letter_code
_entity_poly.pdbx_strand_id
1 'polypeptide(L)'
;MISQKTIKTLSLALLSAGLLASCSSSSSSKATEEQSADTVRLVEVAPAEMRALSLSEEFTAQLEAKVVNNITAQAGGRLKQLLVKVGDRVGAGQAVARMEATQAAQAQIQLADAKTNFARMDELYKVGGVSKAQWEQAKSAVDQAKLAYGNAAENTVLRSPISGFVTAKNYDNGDMTSPQLPVVVIQQIAPVKAVIGVSEQYYSYLKKGAAATLSVDALGEETFSGIVTNIFPTLDPVTHTVSTEIEVANKDLKLRPGMYARVHLDFGSREALTIPDKAVVRQAGTGARYVYLFSAGKAVYRTVELGAQQGDYYEVLSGLNAGDQVIISAPSTLKNGLSVSVR
;
A
#
# COMPACT_ATOMS: atom_id res chain seq x y z
N MET A 1 17.39 22.55 -46.05
CA MET A 1 17.99 23.89 -46.33
C MET A 1 19.12 24.05 -45.34
N ILE A 2 20.37 23.73 -45.82
CA ILE A 2 21.39 24.72 -46.15
C ILE A 2 21.98 25.31 -44.84
N SER A 3 23.28 25.23 -44.46
CA SER A 3 24.56 25.16 -45.15
C SER A 3 25.68 25.08 -44.09
N GLN A 4 26.58 24.10 -44.08
CA GLN A 4 27.99 24.17 -44.53
C GLN A 4 28.73 25.51 -44.40
N LYS A 5 29.91 25.41 -43.74
CA LYS A 5 31.24 25.89 -44.24
C LYS A 5 32.21 25.83 -43.08
N THR A 6 33.17 24.91 -43.02
CA THR A 6 34.49 24.82 -43.67
C THR A 6 35.36 26.09 -43.63
N ILE A 7 36.64 25.91 -43.25
CA ILE A 7 37.86 26.44 -43.87
C ILE A 7 38.98 26.41 -42.80
N LYS A 8 39.93 25.45 -42.84
CA LYS A 8 41.23 25.49 -43.55
C LYS A 8 42.30 26.31 -42.83
N THR A 9 43.32 25.59 -42.40
CA THR A 9 44.72 25.49 -42.86
C THR A 9 45.66 26.60 -42.42
N LEU A 10 46.85 26.32 -41.91
CA LEU A 10 48.14 26.37 -42.59
C LEU A 10 49.28 26.31 -41.53
N SER A 11 50.07 25.27 -41.51
CA SER A 11 51.48 25.16 -41.83
C SER A 11 52.39 26.29 -41.41
N LEU A 12 53.49 26.03 -40.68
CA LEU A 12 54.83 26.18 -41.22
C LEU A 12 55.91 25.75 -40.24
N ALA A 13 56.83 25.00 -40.74
CA ALA A 13 58.11 24.50 -40.18
C ALA A 13 59.19 25.56 -40.04
N LEU A 14 60.20 25.31 -39.23
CA LEU A 14 61.65 25.45 -39.46
C LEU A 14 62.38 25.21 -38.13
N LEU A 15 63.11 24.14 -37.96
CA LEU A 15 64.49 23.87 -38.33
C LEU A 15 65.49 24.81 -37.70
N SER A 16 66.28 24.31 -36.72
CA SER A 16 67.73 24.55 -36.68
C SER A 16 68.41 23.63 -35.65
N ALA A 17 69.41 22.97 -36.14
CA ALA A 17 70.33 22.04 -35.50
C ALA A 17 71.36 22.77 -34.65
N GLY A 18 71.88 22.10 -33.62
CA GLY A 18 73.08 22.54 -32.87
C GLY A 18 73.66 21.37 -32.09
N LEU A 19 74.67 20.75 -32.68
CA LEU A 19 75.56 19.74 -32.10
C LEU A 19 76.51 20.36 -31.04
N LEU A 20 76.89 19.54 -30.05
CA LEU A 20 78.26 19.19 -29.59
C LEU A 20 78.15 18.72 -28.13
N ALA A 21 78.35 17.49 -27.82
CA ALA A 21 79.54 16.72 -27.53
C ALA A 21 80.10 16.85 -26.09
N SER A 22 80.21 15.63 -25.48
CA SER A 22 81.28 15.19 -24.58
C SER A 22 81.18 15.51 -23.10
N CYS A 23 81.02 14.53 -22.23
CA CYS A 23 82.10 13.71 -21.64
C CYS A 23 81.53 12.73 -20.60
N SER A 24 82.09 11.56 -20.69
CA SER A 24 81.95 10.42 -19.75
C SER A 24 82.37 10.75 -18.34
N SER A 25 81.59 10.30 -17.37
CA SER A 25 82.12 9.79 -16.10
C SER A 25 81.20 8.72 -15.55
N SER A 26 81.63 7.50 -15.59
CA SER A 26 81.09 6.37 -14.92
C SER A 26 81.05 6.60 -13.43
N SER A 27 79.88 6.74 -12.85
CA SER A 27 79.65 6.45 -11.44
C SER A 27 78.56 5.43 -11.34
N SER A 28 78.99 4.23 -11.00
CA SER A 28 78.17 3.15 -10.55
C SER A 28 77.37 3.57 -9.34
N SER A 29 76.14 3.99 -9.54
CA SER A 29 75.19 4.10 -8.46
C SER A 29 74.49 2.77 -8.32
N LYS A 30 74.92 2.03 -7.33
CA LYS A 30 74.26 0.93 -6.67
C LYS A 30 72.81 1.30 -6.50
N ALA A 31 71.93 0.65 -7.22
CA ALA A 31 70.51 0.66 -6.93
C ALA A 31 70.31 0.09 -5.50
N THR A 32 70.11 0.98 -4.57
CA THR A 32 69.60 0.61 -3.27
C THR A 32 68.18 0.14 -3.52
N GLU A 33 67.95 -1.16 -3.48
CA GLU A 33 66.65 -1.71 -3.25
C GLU A 33 66.16 -1.09 -1.93
N GLU A 34 65.25 -0.13 -2.02
CA GLU A 34 64.43 0.26 -0.90
C GLU A 34 63.64 -0.98 -0.50
N GLN A 35 64.18 -1.75 0.42
CA GLN A 35 63.43 -2.61 1.26
C GLN A 35 62.37 -1.75 1.94
N SER A 36 61.15 -1.80 1.40
CA SER A 36 59.96 -1.34 2.09
C SER A 36 59.97 -2.04 3.45
N ALA A 37 60.36 -1.28 4.47
CA ALA A 37 60.15 -1.73 5.83
C ALA A 37 58.67 -2.11 5.94
N ASP A 38 58.42 -3.38 6.22
CA ASP A 38 57.10 -3.96 6.41
C ASP A 38 56.51 -3.33 7.68
N THR A 39 56.09 -2.08 7.58
CA THR A 39 55.44 -1.34 8.68
C THR A 39 54.10 -1.98 8.92
N VAL A 40 54.08 -2.86 9.92
CA VAL A 40 52.82 -3.49 10.38
C VAL A 40 51.84 -2.39 10.76
N ARG A 41 50.76 -2.28 10.03
CA ARG A 41 49.74 -1.25 10.24
C ARG A 41 48.77 -1.72 11.31
N LEU A 42 48.52 -0.87 12.31
CA LEU A 42 47.48 -1.16 13.32
C LEU A 42 46.09 -0.92 12.70
N VAL A 43 45.22 -1.91 12.83
CA VAL A 43 43.87 -1.90 12.34
C VAL A 43 42.88 -2.30 13.42
N GLU A 44 41.65 -1.79 13.31
CA GLU A 44 40.51 -2.27 14.09
C GLU A 44 39.71 -3.22 13.25
N VAL A 45 39.22 -4.28 13.86
CA VAL A 45 38.41 -5.30 13.20
C VAL A 45 37.05 -5.45 13.88
N ALA A 46 36.05 -5.85 13.11
CA ALA A 46 34.77 -6.25 13.62
C ALA A 46 34.36 -7.59 13.00
N PRO A 47 33.69 -8.47 13.73
CA PRO A 47 33.20 -9.73 13.15
C PRO A 47 31.99 -9.50 12.24
N ALA A 48 31.90 -10.31 11.20
CA ALA A 48 30.66 -10.46 10.45
C ALA A 48 29.68 -11.32 11.27
N GLU A 49 28.57 -10.73 11.70
CA GLU A 49 27.64 -11.34 12.66
C GLU A 49 26.24 -11.49 12.08
N MET A 50 25.55 -12.56 12.51
CA MET A 50 24.11 -12.69 12.28
C MET A 50 23.37 -11.69 13.16
N ARG A 51 22.55 -10.84 12.53
CA ARG A 51 21.69 -9.88 13.22
C ARG A 51 20.29 -9.91 12.67
N ALA A 52 19.32 -9.64 13.54
CA ALA A 52 17.94 -9.44 13.12
C ALA A 52 17.83 -8.10 12.38
N LEU A 53 17.57 -8.14 11.08
CA LEU A 53 17.25 -6.97 10.27
C LEU A 53 15.75 -6.80 10.21
N SER A 54 15.27 -5.61 10.56
CA SER A 54 13.87 -5.23 10.39
C SER A 54 13.53 -5.13 8.90
N LEU A 55 12.44 -5.74 8.50
CA LEU A 55 11.90 -5.63 7.16
C LEU A 55 10.71 -4.69 7.21
N SER A 56 10.85 -3.50 6.66
CA SER A 56 9.77 -2.54 6.56
C SER A 56 9.85 -1.79 5.24
N GLU A 57 8.71 -1.37 4.73
CA GLU A 57 8.61 -0.65 3.46
C GLU A 57 7.56 0.43 3.57
N GLU A 58 7.76 1.52 2.83
CA GLU A 58 6.83 2.64 2.77
C GLU A 58 6.02 2.58 1.48
N PHE A 59 4.70 2.70 1.61
CA PHE A 59 3.73 2.71 0.53
C PHE A 59 2.92 3.99 0.57
N THR A 60 2.44 4.42 -0.58
CA THR A 60 1.44 5.49 -0.66
C THR A 60 0.07 4.88 -0.94
N ALA A 61 -0.93 5.29 -0.17
CA ALA A 61 -2.31 4.85 -0.33
C ALA A 61 -3.27 6.02 -0.24
N GLN A 62 -4.39 5.91 -0.95
CA GLN A 62 -5.54 6.77 -0.70
C GLN A 62 -6.40 6.13 0.38
N LEU A 63 -6.80 6.91 1.38
CA LEU A 63 -7.74 6.45 2.40
C LEU A 63 -9.14 6.31 1.81
N GLU A 64 -9.80 5.22 2.15
CA GLU A 64 -11.16 4.91 1.73
C GLU A 64 -12.06 4.71 2.94
N ALA A 65 -13.37 4.89 2.73
CA ALA A 65 -14.35 4.46 3.72
C ALA A 65 -14.31 2.93 3.86
N LYS A 66 -14.49 2.42 5.08
CA LYS A 66 -14.59 0.97 5.31
C LYS A 66 -15.71 0.35 4.50
N VAL A 67 -16.86 1.02 4.48
CA VAL A 67 -18.04 0.62 3.70
C VAL A 67 -18.66 1.85 3.07
N VAL A 68 -19.02 1.73 1.80
CA VAL A 68 -19.82 2.72 1.06
C VAL A 68 -21.16 2.10 0.75
N ASN A 69 -22.24 2.75 1.13
CA ASN A 69 -23.59 2.28 0.87
C ASN A 69 -24.39 3.31 0.08
N ASN A 70 -24.83 2.90 -1.09
CA ASN A 70 -25.66 3.68 -1.98
C ASN A 70 -27.12 3.38 -1.71
N ILE A 71 -27.85 4.30 -1.10
CA ILE A 71 -29.26 4.13 -0.81
C ILE A 71 -30.06 4.56 -2.03
N THR A 72 -30.61 3.58 -2.75
CA THR A 72 -31.43 3.79 -3.96
C THR A 72 -32.90 3.49 -3.68
N ALA A 73 -33.79 4.13 -4.43
CA ALA A 73 -35.17 3.71 -4.50
C ALA A 73 -35.27 2.47 -5.40
N GLN A 74 -35.94 1.39 -4.93
CA GLN A 74 -36.09 0.15 -5.73
C GLN A 74 -36.91 0.35 -6.99
N ALA A 75 -37.89 1.29 -6.93
CA ALA A 75 -38.68 1.71 -8.08
C ALA A 75 -38.64 3.23 -8.20
N GLY A 76 -38.75 3.76 -9.41
CA GLY A 76 -38.91 5.20 -9.64
C GLY A 76 -40.15 5.72 -8.90
N GLY A 77 -40.03 6.87 -8.27
CA GLY A 77 -41.12 7.52 -7.56
C GLY A 77 -40.72 8.91 -7.08
N ARG A 78 -41.70 9.69 -6.64
CA ARG A 78 -41.42 11.02 -6.11
C ARG A 78 -40.84 10.95 -4.69
N LEU A 79 -39.73 11.66 -4.46
CA LEU A 79 -39.17 11.86 -3.14
C LEU A 79 -40.05 12.83 -2.34
N LYS A 80 -40.80 12.33 -1.37
CA LYS A 80 -41.67 13.17 -0.55
C LYS A 80 -40.85 14.04 0.39
N GLN A 81 -39.85 13.42 1.06
CA GLN A 81 -39.07 14.12 2.06
C GLN A 81 -37.72 13.45 2.26
N LEU A 82 -36.65 14.23 2.20
CA LEU A 82 -35.30 13.85 2.65
C LEU A 82 -35.18 14.19 4.13
N LEU A 83 -34.79 13.23 4.96
CA LEU A 83 -34.74 13.35 6.42
C LEU A 83 -33.34 13.68 6.94
N VAL A 84 -32.33 13.69 6.04
CA VAL A 84 -30.92 13.89 6.38
C VAL A 84 -30.27 14.89 5.43
N LYS A 85 -29.15 15.47 5.87
CA LYS A 85 -28.31 16.40 5.09
C LYS A 85 -26.91 15.79 4.92
N VAL A 86 -26.18 16.26 3.92
CA VAL A 86 -24.75 15.93 3.77
C VAL A 86 -23.99 16.39 5.01
N GLY A 87 -23.19 15.48 5.59
CA GLY A 87 -22.47 15.66 6.84
C GLY A 87 -23.16 15.06 8.06
N ASP A 88 -24.46 14.73 7.99
CA ASP A 88 -25.18 14.14 9.13
C ASP A 88 -24.66 12.73 9.43
N ARG A 89 -24.62 12.40 10.73
CA ARG A 89 -24.37 11.03 11.19
C ARG A 89 -25.69 10.27 11.23
N VAL A 90 -25.70 9.04 10.69
CA VAL A 90 -26.86 8.15 10.67
C VAL A 90 -26.53 6.82 11.31
N GLY A 91 -27.51 6.22 11.97
CA GLY A 91 -27.43 4.87 12.53
C GLY A 91 -27.98 3.81 11.57
N ALA A 92 -27.58 2.55 11.76
CA ALA A 92 -28.19 1.43 11.06
C ALA A 92 -29.70 1.35 11.37
N GLY A 93 -30.54 1.14 10.34
CA GLY A 93 -32.00 1.13 10.45
C GLY A 93 -32.65 2.52 10.43
N GLN A 94 -31.89 3.61 10.57
CA GLN A 94 -32.43 4.98 10.56
C GLN A 94 -33.05 5.31 9.21
N ALA A 95 -34.25 5.89 9.22
CA ALA A 95 -34.88 6.41 8.02
C ALA A 95 -34.13 7.65 7.51
N VAL A 96 -33.76 7.63 6.23
CA VAL A 96 -33.00 8.71 5.58
C VAL A 96 -33.84 9.47 4.55
N ALA A 97 -34.85 8.82 3.98
CA ALA A 97 -35.77 9.44 3.04
C ALA A 97 -37.15 8.79 3.09
N ARG A 98 -38.16 9.54 2.69
CA ARG A 98 -39.54 9.05 2.49
C ARG A 98 -39.94 9.29 1.05
N MET A 99 -40.43 8.22 0.43
CA MET A 99 -41.02 8.26 -0.91
C MET A 99 -42.49 8.56 -0.82
N GLU A 100 -43.10 8.98 -1.92
CA GLU A 100 -44.54 9.10 -2.04
C GLU A 100 -45.19 7.71 -1.92
N ALA A 101 -46.24 7.60 -1.10
CA ALA A 101 -46.82 6.31 -0.73
C ALA A 101 -47.97 5.86 -1.68
N THR A 102 -48.07 6.42 -2.85
CA THR A 102 -49.18 6.14 -3.78
C THR A 102 -49.32 4.67 -4.12
N GLN A 103 -48.20 3.99 -4.44
CA GLN A 103 -48.20 2.54 -4.72
C GLN A 103 -48.58 1.70 -3.49
N ALA A 104 -48.09 2.07 -2.31
CA ALA A 104 -48.42 1.38 -1.07
C ALA A 104 -49.91 1.56 -0.71
N ALA A 105 -50.45 2.76 -0.89
CA ALA A 105 -51.88 3.04 -0.69
C ALA A 105 -52.77 2.22 -1.65
N GLN A 106 -52.39 2.14 -2.93
CA GLN A 106 -53.11 1.32 -3.91
C GLN A 106 -53.07 -0.20 -3.56
N ALA A 107 -51.88 -0.70 -3.20
CA ALA A 107 -51.73 -2.10 -2.75
C ALA A 107 -52.47 -2.39 -1.46
N GLN A 108 -52.62 -1.43 -0.56
CA GLN A 108 -53.40 -1.52 0.67
C GLN A 108 -54.91 -1.70 0.37
N ILE A 109 -55.45 -0.95 -0.61
CA ILE A 109 -56.85 -1.10 -1.05
C ILE A 109 -57.05 -2.51 -1.62
N GLN A 110 -56.14 -2.96 -2.51
CA GLN A 110 -56.23 -4.30 -3.10
C GLN A 110 -56.20 -5.40 -2.04
N LEU A 111 -55.34 -5.24 -0.99
CA LEU A 111 -55.30 -6.18 0.12
C LEU A 111 -56.63 -6.17 0.93
N ALA A 112 -57.23 -5.00 1.15
CA ALA A 112 -58.51 -4.88 1.85
C ALA A 112 -59.61 -5.57 1.07
N ASP A 113 -59.67 -5.38 -0.27
CA ASP A 113 -60.66 -6.03 -1.15
C ASP A 113 -60.48 -7.55 -1.15
N ALA A 114 -59.20 -8.05 -1.28
CA ALA A 114 -58.93 -9.49 -1.23
C ALA A 114 -59.35 -10.11 0.10
N LYS A 115 -59.07 -9.42 1.22
CA LYS A 115 -59.51 -9.89 2.56
C LYS A 115 -61.01 -9.94 2.69
N THR A 116 -61.73 -8.93 2.22
CA THR A 116 -63.20 -8.91 2.25
C THR A 116 -63.80 -10.04 1.41
N ASN A 117 -63.26 -10.27 0.23
CA ASN A 117 -63.68 -11.38 -0.61
C ASN A 117 -63.38 -12.74 0.03
N PHE A 118 -62.20 -12.91 0.60
CA PHE A 118 -61.84 -14.17 1.28
C PHE A 118 -62.78 -14.44 2.49
N ALA A 119 -63.05 -13.42 3.30
CA ALA A 119 -63.99 -13.57 4.43
C ALA A 119 -65.36 -14.06 3.99
N ARG A 120 -65.89 -13.55 2.86
CA ARG A 120 -67.15 -14.01 2.28
C ARG A 120 -67.08 -15.43 1.77
N MET A 121 -65.98 -15.82 1.09
CA MET A 121 -65.75 -17.21 0.62
C MET A 121 -65.59 -18.20 1.80
N ASP A 122 -64.97 -17.76 2.88
CA ASP A 122 -64.76 -18.57 4.09
C ASP A 122 -66.10 -18.89 4.78
N GLU A 123 -67.00 -17.92 4.89
CA GLU A 123 -68.35 -18.16 5.42
C GLU A 123 -69.19 -19.08 4.51
N LEU A 124 -69.11 -18.89 3.19
CA LEU A 124 -69.78 -19.80 2.25
C LEU A 124 -69.21 -21.22 2.27
N TYR A 125 -67.90 -21.34 2.41
CA TYR A 125 -67.25 -22.66 2.52
C TYR A 125 -67.67 -23.45 3.76
N LYS A 126 -67.83 -22.78 4.90
CA LYS A 126 -68.29 -23.39 6.16
C LYS A 126 -69.68 -24.01 6.05
N VAL A 127 -70.52 -23.47 5.19
CA VAL A 127 -71.87 -23.96 4.94
C VAL A 127 -71.99 -24.80 3.65
N GLY A 128 -70.88 -25.17 3.04
CA GLY A 128 -70.85 -25.96 1.81
C GLY A 128 -71.27 -25.20 0.51
N GLY A 129 -71.34 -23.87 0.56
CA GLY A 129 -71.83 -23.04 -0.57
C GLY A 129 -70.79 -22.80 -1.68
N VAL A 130 -69.49 -23.11 -1.45
CA VAL A 130 -68.40 -23.01 -2.44
C VAL A 130 -67.50 -24.22 -2.38
N SER A 131 -66.80 -24.50 -3.49
CA SER A 131 -65.81 -25.59 -3.52
C SER A 131 -64.56 -25.23 -2.78
N LYS A 132 -63.78 -26.26 -2.34
CA LYS A 132 -62.48 -26.09 -1.71
C LYS A 132 -61.50 -25.32 -2.62
N ALA A 133 -61.54 -25.55 -3.93
CA ALA A 133 -60.69 -24.84 -4.90
C ALA A 133 -60.98 -23.35 -4.92
N GLN A 134 -62.26 -22.92 -4.86
CA GLN A 134 -62.64 -21.52 -4.80
C GLN A 134 -62.21 -20.84 -3.50
N TRP A 135 -62.33 -21.55 -2.38
CA TRP A 135 -61.84 -21.08 -1.08
C TRP A 135 -60.30 -20.91 -1.09
N GLU A 136 -59.54 -21.92 -1.59
CA GLU A 136 -58.10 -21.87 -1.70
C GLU A 136 -57.64 -20.75 -2.63
N GLN A 137 -58.34 -20.50 -3.75
CA GLN A 137 -58.07 -19.38 -4.67
C GLN A 137 -58.23 -18.04 -3.96
N ALA A 138 -59.30 -17.83 -3.21
CA ALA A 138 -59.53 -16.58 -2.49
C ALA A 138 -58.47 -16.37 -1.38
N LYS A 139 -58.03 -17.45 -0.71
CA LYS A 139 -56.94 -17.40 0.26
C LYS A 139 -55.60 -16.99 -0.40
N SER A 140 -55.26 -17.60 -1.54
CA SER A 140 -54.05 -17.27 -2.30
C SER A 140 -54.05 -15.82 -2.75
N ALA A 141 -55.22 -15.28 -3.13
CA ALA A 141 -55.33 -13.85 -3.53
C ALA A 141 -55.01 -12.90 -2.36
N VAL A 142 -55.42 -13.25 -1.12
CA VAL A 142 -55.03 -12.46 0.07
C VAL A 142 -53.52 -12.52 0.31
N ASP A 143 -52.91 -13.71 0.20
CA ASP A 143 -51.48 -13.88 0.42
C ASP A 143 -50.67 -13.08 -0.63
N GLN A 144 -51.08 -13.12 -1.90
CA GLN A 144 -50.47 -12.30 -2.98
C GLN A 144 -50.60 -10.80 -2.72
N ALA A 145 -51.83 -10.33 -2.39
CA ALA A 145 -52.06 -8.92 -2.11
C ALA A 145 -51.31 -8.45 -0.84
N LYS A 146 -51.13 -9.31 0.15
CA LYS A 146 -50.34 -9.03 1.36
C LYS A 146 -48.86 -8.85 1.04
N LEU A 147 -48.31 -9.70 0.18
CA LEU A 147 -46.92 -9.58 -0.29
C LEU A 147 -46.74 -8.30 -1.10
N ALA A 148 -47.66 -8.00 -2.01
CA ALA A 148 -47.60 -6.77 -2.81
C ALA A 148 -47.65 -5.51 -1.95
N TYR A 149 -48.51 -5.47 -0.93
CA TYR A 149 -48.59 -4.37 0.03
C TYR A 149 -47.29 -4.26 0.85
N GLY A 150 -46.75 -5.39 1.35
CA GLY A 150 -45.52 -5.42 2.13
C GLY A 150 -44.37 -4.81 1.35
N ASN A 151 -44.14 -5.27 0.13
CA ASN A 151 -43.09 -4.74 -0.74
C ASN A 151 -43.26 -3.25 -1.06
N ALA A 152 -44.49 -2.81 -1.36
CA ALA A 152 -44.78 -1.41 -1.63
C ALA A 152 -44.58 -0.52 -0.38
N ALA A 153 -44.95 -1.02 0.82
CA ALA A 153 -44.79 -0.29 2.07
C ALA A 153 -43.31 -0.16 2.47
N GLU A 154 -42.51 -1.23 2.32
CA GLU A 154 -41.06 -1.16 2.57
C GLU A 154 -40.37 -0.14 1.69
N ASN A 155 -40.78 0.00 0.44
CA ASN A 155 -40.19 0.96 -0.51
C ASN A 155 -40.58 2.41 -0.24
N THR A 156 -41.51 2.69 0.67
CA THR A 156 -41.88 4.09 1.04
C THR A 156 -40.92 4.75 1.98
N VAL A 157 -40.08 3.98 2.69
CA VAL A 157 -39.10 4.53 3.66
C VAL A 157 -37.74 3.95 3.37
N LEU A 158 -36.86 4.78 2.84
CA LEU A 158 -35.45 4.39 2.63
C LEU A 158 -34.71 4.47 3.97
N ARG A 159 -34.04 3.37 4.32
CA ARG A 159 -33.29 3.24 5.59
C ARG A 159 -31.82 2.99 5.31
N SER A 160 -30.97 3.47 6.21
CA SER A 160 -29.54 3.14 6.18
C SER A 160 -29.32 1.75 6.72
N PRO A 161 -28.67 0.83 6.00
CA PRO A 161 -28.30 -0.49 6.53
C PRO A 161 -27.06 -0.45 7.43
N ILE A 162 -26.31 0.64 7.41
CA ILE A 162 -25.07 0.84 8.19
C ILE A 162 -25.13 2.10 9.03
N SER A 163 -24.29 2.15 10.05
CA SER A 163 -23.99 3.40 10.75
C SER A 163 -22.85 4.12 10.05
N GLY A 164 -23.02 5.41 9.78
CA GLY A 164 -22.02 6.19 9.03
C GLY A 164 -22.39 7.65 8.90
N PHE A 165 -21.83 8.30 7.90
CA PHE A 165 -22.08 9.70 7.56
C PHE A 165 -22.64 9.82 6.14
N VAL A 166 -23.57 10.74 5.96
CA VAL A 166 -24.10 11.08 4.64
C VAL A 166 -23.03 11.89 3.89
N THR A 167 -22.52 11.36 2.81
CA THR A 167 -21.45 12.00 2.02
C THR A 167 -21.96 12.66 0.75
N ALA A 168 -23.09 12.19 0.20
CA ALA A 168 -23.72 12.79 -0.96
C ALA A 168 -25.24 12.65 -0.89
N LYS A 169 -25.93 13.60 -1.49
CA LYS A 169 -27.35 13.53 -1.85
C LYS A 169 -27.51 13.92 -3.31
N ASN A 170 -28.36 13.20 -4.06
CA ASN A 170 -28.52 13.42 -5.48
C ASN A 170 -29.94 13.91 -5.85
N TYR A 171 -30.85 14.01 -4.88
CA TYR A 171 -32.22 14.45 -5.08
C TYR A 171 -32.64 15.41 -3.97
N ASP A 172 -33.57 16.30 -4.30
CA ASP A 172 -34.26 17.17 -3.37
C ASP A 172 -35.74 16.76 -3.19
N ASN A 173 -36.39 17.35 -2.18
CA ASN A 173 -37.80 17.09 -1.92
C ASN A 173 -38.65 17.45 -3.14
N GLY A 174 -39.49 16.53 -3.57
CA GLY A 174 -40.34 16.67 -4.76
C GLY A 174 -39.77 16.08 -6.04
N ASP A 175 -38.48 15.73 -6.07
CA ASP A 175 -37.84 15.15 -7.26
C ASP A 175 -38.36 13.74 -7.58
N MET A 176 -38.28 13.36 -8.86
CA MET A 176 -38.51 12.00 -9.30
C MET A 176 -37.21 11.21 -9.23
N THR A 177 -37.19 10.15 -8.45
CA THR A 177 -36.01 9.28 -8.28
C THR A 177 -35.94 8.20 -9.34
N SER A 178 -34.72 7.73 -9.59
CA SER A 178 -34.39 6.60 -10.47
C SER A 178 -33.61 5.52 -9.73
N PRO A 179 -33.83 4.23 -10.02
CA PRO A 179 -33.03 3.15 -9.43
C PRO A 179 -31.53 3.20 -9.76
N GLN A 180 -31.13 3.87 -10.85
CA GLN A 180 -29.74 3.98 -11.28
C GLN A 180 -28.91 4.99 -10.49
N LEU A 181 -29.57 5.96 -9.86
CA LEU A 181 -28.88 7.01 -9.10
C LEU A 181 -29.28 6.92 -7.62
N PRO A 182 -28.32 6.79 -6.68
CA PRO A 182 -28.64 6.71 -5.27
C PRO A 182 -29.26 8.02 -4.76
N VAL A 183 -30.26 7.92 -3.89
CA VAL A 183 -30.88 9.08 -3.21
C VAL A 183 -29.88 9.73 -2.28
N VAL A 184 -29.20 8.91 -1.47
CA VAL A 184 -28.10 9.33 -0.60
C VAL A 184 -26.99 8.29 -0.61
N VAL A 185 -25.77 8.77 -0.38
CA VAL A 185 -24.59 7.91 -0.19
C VAL A 185 -24.18 8.02 1.29
N ILE A 186 -24.03 6.88 1.92
CA ILE A 186 -23.63 6.77 3.33
C ILE A 186 -22.31 6.04 3.40
N GLN A 187 -21.33 6.60 4.10
CA GLN A 187 -20.01 6.04 4.28
C GLN A 187 -19.69 5.78 5.74
N GLN A 188 -19.16 4.61 6.04
CA GLN A 188 -18.56 4.30 7.32
C GLN A 188 -17.10 4.74 7.29
N ILE A 189 -16.79 5.84 8.01
CA ILE A 189 -15.46 6.45 8.04
C ILE A 189 -14.72 6.20 9.37
N ALA A 190 -15.30 5.45 10.26
CA ALA A 190 -14.68 4.99 11.50
C ALA A 190 -15.01 3.49 11.68
N PRO A 191 -14.01 2.62 11.43
CA PRO A 191 -12.67 2.89 10.95
C PRO A 191 -12.60 3.30 9.46
N VAL A 192 -11.44 3.79 9.01
CA VAL A 192 -11.08 3.94 7.60
C VAL A 192 -10.20 2.79 7.15
N LYS A 193 -10.05 2.62 5.85
CA LYS A 193 -9.12 1.65 5.27
C LYS A 193 -8.16 2.33 4.29
N ALA A 194 -6.96 1.79 4.20
CA ALA A 194 -5.98 2.09 3.17
C ALA A 194 -5.71 0.81 2.37
N VAL A 195 -5.66 0.92 1.04
CA VAL A 195 -5.31 -0.20 0.16
C VAL A 195 -3.96 0.09 -0.44
N ILE A 196 -3.00 -0.80 -0.20
CA ILE A 196 -1.64 -0.72 -0.73
C ILE A 196 -1.35 -1.89 -1.66
N GLY A 197 -0.47 -1.69 -2.64
CA GLY A 197 0.08 -2.74 -3.48
C GLY A 197 1.43 -3.21 -2.94
N VAL A 198 1.47 -4.36 -2.30
CA VAL A 198 2.71 -4.95 -1.78
C VAL A 198 3.40 -5.77 -2.86
N SER A 199 4.67 -5.48 -3.15
CA SER A 199 5.45 -6.21 -4.16
C SER A 199 5.56 -7.70 -3.82
N GLU A 200 5.58 -8.57 -4.86
CA GLU A 200 5.70 -10.02 -4.76
C GLU A 200 6.91 -10.46 -3.92
N GLN A 201 8.00 -9.72 -3.94
CA GLN A 201 9.20 -10.01 -3.13
C GLN A 201 8.94 -10.03 -1.61
N TYR A 202 7.96 -9.27 -1.13
CA TYR A 202 7.57 -9.22 0.29
C TYR A 202 6.43 -10.17 0.64
N TYR A 203 5.85 -10.88 -0.36
CA TYR A 203 4.66 -11.70 -0.16
C TYR A 203 4.83 -12.77 0.93
N SER A 204 6.01 -13.41 1.00
CA SER A 204 6.30 -14.45 2.01
C SER A 204 6.32 -13.93 3.46
N TYR A 205 6.53 -12.63 3.63
CA TYR A 205 6.57 -11.97 4.94
C TYR A 205 5.24 -11.30 5.30
N LEU A 206 4.36 -11.12 4.31
CA LEU A 206 3.07 -10.46 4.49
C LEU A 206 2.10 -11.34 5.28
N LYS A 207 1.59 -10.81 6.40
CA LYS A 207 0.67 -11.55 7.28
C LYS A 207 -0.50 -10.68 7.69
N LYS A 208 -1.69 -11.30 7.83
CA LYS A 208 -2.81 -10.65 8.51
C LYS A 208 -2.43 -10.35 9.95
N GLY A 209 -2.81 -9.16 10.43
CA GLY A 209 -2.43 -8.67 11.75
C GLY A 209 -1.08 -7.95 11.80
N ALA A 210 -0.34 -7.86 10.69
CA ALA A 210 0.88 -7.06 10.63
C ALA A 210 0.59 -5.60 10.98
N ALA A 211 1.49 -5.00 11.77
CA ALA A 211 1.36 -3.61 12.18
C ALA A 211 1.73 -2.66 11.03
N ALA A 212 0.98 -1.58 10.91
CA ALA A 212 1.27 -0.51 9.98
C ALA A 212 1.16 0.84 10.71
N THR A 213 2.01 1.77 10.33
CA THR A 213 1.95 3.15 10.80
C THR A 213 1.64 4.05 9.60
N LEU A 214 0.62 4.89 9.75
CA LEU A 214 0.20 5.81 8.68
C LEU A 214 0.50 7.24 9.09
N SER A 215 0.99 8.02 8.14
CA SER A 215 1.10 9.48 8.26
C SER A 215 0.37 10.14 7.11
N VAL A 216 -0.29 11.27 7.39
CA VAL A 216 -1.06 12.05 6.42
C VAL A 216 -0.52 13.46 6.42
N ASP A 217 0.03 13.91 5.29
CA ASP A 217 0.69 15.23 5.21
C ASP A 217 -0.21 16.40 5.65
N ALA A 218 -1.52 16.30 5.39
CA ALA A 218 -2.49 17.30 5.80
C ALA A 218 -2.69 17.40 7.33
N LEU A 219 -2.21 16.42 8.11
CA LEU A 219 -2.31 16.36 9.57
C LEU A 219 -0.95 16.54 10.27
N GLY A 220 0.08 16.96 9.52
CA GLY A 220 1.43 17.21 10.04
C GLY A 220 2.14 15.93 10.47
N GLU A 221 2.78 15.95 11.64
CA GLU A 221 3.57 14.83 12.15
C GLU A 221 2.76 13.76 12.90
N GLU A 222 1.43 13.89 12.92
CA GLU A 222 0.57 12.93 13.60
C GLU A 222 0.57 11.58 12.88
N THR A 223 0.79 10.50 13.62
CA THR A 223 0.80 9.15 13.10
C THR A 223 -0.38 8.34 13.61
N PHE A 224 -0.88 7.43 12.79
CA PHE A 224 -2.03 6.59 13.08
C PHE A 224 -1.62 5.13 12.98
N SER A 225 -2.00 4.34 13.99
CA SER A 225 -1.75 2.91 13.97
C SER A 225 -2.83 2.18 13.16
N GLY A 226 -2.38 1.32 12.25
CA GLY A 226 -3.21 0.44 11.45
C GLY A 226 -2.78 -1.01 11.57
N ILE A 227 -3.64 -1.90 11.12
CA ILE A 227 -3.37 -3.33 11.05
C ILE A 227 -3.80 -3.88 9.69
N VAL A 228 -3.05 -4.83 9.16
CA VAL A 228 -3.42 -5.57 7.94
C VAL A 228 -4.62 -6.47 8.26
N THR A 229 -5.76 -6.18 7.65
CA THR A 229 -7.01 -6.95 7.85
C THR A 229 -7.26 -7.92 6.72
N ASN A 230 -6.88 -7.58 5.50
CA ASN A 230 -7.09 -8.44 4.36
C ASN A 230 -5.91 -8.39 3.38
N ILE A 231 -5.57 -9.55 2.84
CA ILE A 231 -4.59 -9.75 1.78
C ILE A 231 -5.35 -10.39 0.63
N PHE A 232 -5.40 -9.74 -0.53
CA PHE A 232 -6.13 -10.25 -1.67
C PHE A 232 -5.43 -11.51 -2.24
N PRO A 233 -6.21 -12.50 -2.68
CA PRO A 233 -5.64 -13.77 -3.14
C PRO A 233 -5.04 -13.71 -4.55
N THR A 234 -5.17 -12.57 -5.23
CA THR A 234 -4.73 -12.38 -6.61
C THR A 234 -3.61 -11.35 -6.68
N LEU A 235 -2.60 -11.66 -7.49
CA LEU A 235 -1.55 -10.73 -7.87
C LEU A 235 -2.01 -9.93 -9.09
N ASP A 236 -1.76 -8.63 -9.09
CA ASP A 236 -1.93 -7.80 -10.28
C ASP A 236 -0.80 -8.13 -11.29
N PRO A 237 -1.14 -8.61 -12.51
CA PRO A 237 -0.13 -9.07 -13.46
C PRO A 237 0.65 -7.93 -14.12
N VAL A 238 0.20 -6.68 -13.99
CA VAL A 238 0.87 -5.51 -14.58
C VAL A 238 1.87 -4.92 -13.61
N THR A 239 1.47 -4.79 -12.34
CA THR A 239 2.30 -4.14 -11.31
C THR A 239 3.10 -5.14 -10.48
N HIS A 240 2.84 -6.44 -10.60
CA HIS A 240 3.42 -7.50 -9.76
C HIS A 240 3.26 -7.25 -8.27
N THR A 241 2.08 -6.75 -7.88
CA THR A 241 1.75 -6.45 -6.47
C THR A 241 0.52 -7.20 -6.00
N VAL A 242 0.48 -7.46 -4.70
CA VAL A 242 -0.68 -8.02 -3.99
C VAL A 242 -1.39 -6.87 -3.27
N SER A 243 -2.66 -6.65 -3.60
CA SER A 243 -3.48 -5.68 -2.89
C SER A 243 -3.67 -6.09 -1.44
N THR A 244 -3.43 -5.17 -0.53
CA THR A 244 -3.48 -5.40 0.91
C THR A 244 -4.27 -4.28 1.58
N GLU A 245 -5.30 -4.64 2.34
CA GLU A 245 -6.11 -3.69 3.09
C GLU A 245 -5.57 -3.54 4.51
N ILE A 246 -5.40 -2.30 4.91
CA ILE A 246 -5.00 -1.89 6.25
C ILE A 246 -6.16 -1.10 6.86
N GLU A 247 -6.65 -1.54 7.99
CA GLU A 247 -7.70 -0.85 8.74
C GLU A 247 -7.07 0.05 9.80
N VAL A 248 -7.55 1.29 9.87
CA VAL A 248 -7.05 2.31 10.79
C VAL A 248 -8.21 2.83 11.63
N ALA A 249 -8.07 2.77 12.94
CA ALA A 249 -9.03 3.35 13.85
C ALA A 249 -9.12 4.88 13.65
N ASN A 250 -10.33 5.42 13.54
CA ASN A 250 -10.56 6.84 13.28
C ASN A 250 -11.60 7.38 14.27
N LYS A 251 -11.34 7.21 15.57
CA LYS A 251 -12.28 7.60 16.63
C LYS A 251 -12.54 9.11 16.64
N ASP A 252 -11.50 9.89 16.40
CA ASP A 252 -11.54 11.35 16.39
C ASP A 252 -11.99 11.94 15.06
N LEU A 253 -12.31 11.09 14.08
CA LEU A 253 -12.77 11.47 12.74
C LEU A 253 -11.83 12.44 12.00
N LYS A 254 -10.53 12.43 12.33
CA LYS A 254 -9.51 13.25 11.66
C LYS A 254 -9.19 12.75 10.24
N LEU A 255 -9.16 11.43 10.07
CA LEU A 255 -8.92 10.81 8.77
C LEU A 255 -10.20 10.88 7.93
N ARG A 256 -10.05 11.32 6.68
CA ARG A 256 -11.16 11.42 5.73
C ARG A 256 -10.90 10.54 4.52
N PRO A 257 -11.90 9.79 4.03
CA PRO A 257 -11.81 9.16 2.73
C PRO A 257 -11.42 10.17 1.66
N GLY A 258 -10.50 9.78 0.77
CA GLY A 258 -9.93 10.65 -0.25
C GLY A 258 -8.59 11.28 0.12
N MET A 259 -8.17 11.29 1.40
CA MET A 259 -6.82 11.73 1.79
C MET A 259 -5.77 10.72 1.35
N TYR A 260 -4.58 11.21 1.02
CA TYR A 260 -3.41 10.37 0.77
C TYR A 260 -2.62 10.18 2.07
N ALA A 261 -2.19 8.95 2.29
CA ALA A 261 -1.39 8.56 3.45
C ALA A 261 -0.12 7.85 2.99
N ARG A 262 0.99 8.10 3.67
CA ARG A 262 2.17 7.24 3.65
C ARG A 262 1.96 6.14 4.67
N VAL A 263 2.11 4.92 4.25
CA VAL A 263 1.90 3.72 5.04
C VAL A 263 3.23 3.01 5.20
N HIS A 264 3.75 3.02 6.40
CA HIS A 264 4.93 2.26 6.77
C HIS A 264 4.46 0.89 7.28
N LEU A 265 4.69 -0.16 6.50
CA LEU A 265 4.29 -1.53 6.85
C LEU A 265 5.50 -2.30 7.37
N ASP A 266 5.33 -2.89 8.56
CA ASP A 266 6.32 -3.75 9.19
C ASP A 266 6.04 -5.22 8.84
N PHE A 267 6.99 -5.85 8.16
CA PHE A 267 6.95 -7.27 7.80
C PHE A 267 7.62 -8.16 8.85
N GLY A 268 8.13 -7.57 9.96
CA GLY A 268 8.88 -8.25 10.99
C GLY A 268 10.38 -8.18 10.77
N SER A 269 11.11 -9.17 11.24
CA SER A 269 12.57 -9.24 11.13
C SER A 269 13.01 -10.57 10.57
N ARG A 270 14.18 -10.57 9.93
CA ARG A 270 14.90 -11.77 9.51
C ARG A 270 16.34 -11.76 9.97
N GLU A 271 16.89 -12.92 10.27
CA GLU A 271 18.32 -13.07 10.53
C GLU A 271 19.10 -12.92 9.23
N ALA A 272 20.09 -12.03 9.22
CA ALA A 272 20.96 -11.82 8.08
C ALA A 272 22.40 -11.59 8.55
N LEU A 273 23.37 -12.03 7.74
CA LEU A 273 24.77 -11.72 7.99
C LEU A 273 25.02 -10.25 7.74
N THR A 274 25.62 -9.57 8.70
CA THR A 274 25.85 -8.11 8.61
C THR A 274 27.30 -7.75 8.93
N ILE A 275 27.73 -6.63 8.35
CA ILE A 275 29.02 -6.00 8.64
C ILE A 275 28.82 -4.50 8.86
N PRO A 276 29.69 -3.84 9.67
CA PRO A 276 29.66 -2.40 9.81
C PRO A 276 29.90 -1.68 8.47
N ASP A 277 29.20 -0.57 8.23
CA ASP A 277 29.34 0.26 7.04
C ASP A 277 30.77 0.77 6.83
N LYS A 278 31.49 1.04 7.93
CA LYS A 278 32.90 1.47 7.95
C LYS A 278 33.87 0.46 7.31
N ALA A 279 33.50 -0.82 7.25
CA ALA A 279 34.31 -1.84 6.60
C ALA A 279 34.21 -1.81 5.06
N VAL A 280 33.14 -1.19 4.51
CA VAL A 280 32.81 -1.26 3.09
C VAL A 280 33.55 -0.19 2.31
N VAL A 281 34.27 -0.61 1.28
CA VAL A 281 34.93 0.30 0.33
C VAL A 281 34.28 0.17 -1.04
N ARG A 282 34.01 1.33 -1.66
CA ARG A 282 33.51 1.38 -3.04
C ARG A 282 34.69 1.52 -4.00
N GLN A 283 34.79 0.64 -4.96
CA GLN A 283 35.81 0.70 -6.02
C GLN A 283 35.52 1.83 -6.97
N ALA A 284 36.47 2.73 -7.14
CA ALA A 284 36.34 3.82 -8.11
C ALA A 284 36.22 3.27 -9.54
N GLY A 285 35.29 3.80 -10.32
CA GLY A 285 35.07 3.46 -11.72
C GLY A 285 34.13 2.30 -11.98
N THR A 286 34.07 1.28 -11.14
CA THR A 286 33.17 0.10 -11.32
C THR A 286 31.96 0.12 -10.40
N GLY A 287 32.03 0.86 -9.28
CA GLY A 287 30.98 0.85 -8.27
C GLY A 287 30.92 -0.44 -7.44
N ALA A 288 31.76 -1.42 -7.71
CA ALA A 288 31.87 -2.65 -6.96
C ALA A 288 32.20 -2.37 -5.50
N ARG A 289 31.66 -3.17 -4.58
CA ARG A 289 31.90 -3.06 -3.15
C ARG A 289 32.81 -4.18 -2.69
N TYR A 290 33.76 -3.86 -1.81
CA TYR A 290 34.71 -4.81 -1.27
C TYR A 290 35.03 -4.48 0.19
N VAL A 291 35.56 -5.45 0.90
CA VAL A 291 36.07 -5.32 2.27
C VAL A 291 37.48 -5.88 2.34
N TYR A 292 38.20 -5.56 3.41
CA TYR A 292 39.41 -6.26 3.80
C TYR A 292 39.15 -7.14 5.00
N LEU A 293 39.49 -8.42 4.86
CA LEU A 293 39.48 -9.38 5.96
C LEU A 293 40.84 -9.37 6.66
N PHE A 294 40.81 -9.46 7.99
CA PHE A 294 41.99 -9.82 8.78
C PHE A 294 42.17 -11.33 8.76
N SER A 295 43.24 -11.82 8.14
CA SER A 295 43.57 -13.23 8.08
C SER A 295 45.07 -13.44 8.19
N ALA A 296 45.50 -14.23 9.16
CA ALA A 296 46.92 -14.58 9.39
C ALA A 296 47.87 -13.34 9.43
N GLY A 297 47.44 -12.24 10.09
CA GLY A 297 48.26 -11.03 10.17
C GLY A 297 48.32 -10.18 8.92
N LYS A 298 47.44 -10.44 7.92
CA LYS A 298 47.39 -9.73 6.64
C LYS A 298 45.99 -9.22 6.33
N ALA A 299 45.92 -8.11 5.56
CA ALA A 299 44.71 -7.60 5.00
C ALA A 299 44.44 -8.34 3.66
N VAL A 300 43.34 -9.09 3.60
CA VAL A 300 42.95 -9.86 2.42
C VAL A 300 41.76 -9.19 1.76
N TYR A 301 41.92 -8.78 0.51
CA TYR A 301 40.84 -8.19 -0.30
C TYR A 301 39.75 -9.22 -0.59
N ARG A 302 38.50 -8.84 -0.38
CA ARG A 302 37.34 -9.68 -0.68
C ARG A 302 36.22 -8.84 -1.28
N THR A 303 35.79 -9.21 -2.49
CA THR A 303 34.57 -8.64 -3.09
C THR A 303 33.35 -9.16 -2.34
N VAL A 304 32.41 -8.28 -2.06
CA VAL A 304 31.17 -8.59 -1.36
C VAL A 304 29.96 -8.09 -2.14
N GLU A 305 28.90 -8.84 -2.08
CA GLU A 305 27.59 -8.41 -2.56
C GLU A 305 26.77 -8.01 -1.33
N LEU A 306 26.33 -6.76 -1.31
CA LEU A 306 25.62 -6.18 -0.17
C LEU A 306 24.16 -6.00 -0.49
N GLY A 307 23.32 -6.30 0.47
CA GLY A 307 21.89 -6.05 0.46
C GLY A 307 21.51 -4.71 1.09
N ALA A 308 20.47 -4.72 1.93
CA ALA A 308 19.95 -3.55 2.60
C ALA A 308 20.95 -2.97 3.62
N GLN A 309 20.95 -1.65 3.75
CA GLN A 309 21.62 -0.96 4.85
C GLN A 309 20.60 -0.63 5.93
N GLN A 310 20.92 -0.99 7.19
CA GLN A 310 20.12 -0.62 8.33
C GLN A 310 21.00 0.01 9.41
N GLY A 311 20.81 1.30 9.66
CA GLY A 311 21.70 2.06 10.54
C GLY A 311 23.14 1.99 10.05
N ASP A 312 24.05 1.61 10.93
CA ASP A 312 25.50 1.51 10.68
C ASP A 312 25.94 0.15 10.12
N TYR A 313 24.99 -0.69 9.64
CA TYR A 313 25.30 -2.04 9.16
C TYR A 313 24.73 -2.28 7.75
N TYR A 314 25.54 -3.00 6.95
CA TYR A 314 25.10 -3.57 5.67
C TYR A 314 24.84 -5.06 5.81
N GLU A 315 23.78 -5.51 5.20
CA GLU A 315 23.54 -6.92 4.94
C GLU A 315 24.55 -7.45 3.92
N VAL A 316 25.04 -8.66 4.14
CA VAL A 316 25.93 -9.39 3.24
C VAL A 316 25.16 -10.51 2.57
N LEU A 317 24.95 -10.41 1.25
CA LEU A 317 24.27 -11.44 0.45
C LEU A 317 25.24 -12.53 0.03
N SER A 318 26.51 -12.16 -0.27
CA SER A 318 27.55 -13.11 -0.65
C SER A 318 28.96 -12.54 -0.39
N GLY A 319 29.97 -13.42 -0.30
CA GLY A 319 31.38 -13.08 -0.20
C GLY A 319 31.98 -13.21 1.19
N LEU A 320 31.18 -13.33 2.26
CA LEU A 320 31.64 -13.52 3.65
C LEU A 320 30.92 -14.66 4.34
N ASN A 321 31.55 -15.17 5.40
CA ASN A 321 30.96 -16.12 6.34
C ASN A 321 30.81 -15.50 7.71
N ALA A 322 29.88 -16.04 8.51
CA ALA A 322 29.72 -15.62 9.90
C ALA A 322 31.04 -15.88 10.66
N GLY A 323 31.48 -14.87 11.41
CA GLY A 323 32.73 -14.90 12.15
C GLY A 323 33.94 -14.34 11.40
N ASP A 324 33.87 -14.05 10.12
CA ASP A 324 34.95 -13.38 9.39
C ASP A 324 35.23 -12.00 10.01
N GLN A 325 36.52 -11.70 10.23
CA GLN A 325 36.95 -10.44 10.84
C GLN A 325 37.16 -9.41 9.71
N VAL A 326 36.28 -8.42 9.62
CA VAL A 326 36.40 -7.32 8.64
C VAL A 326 37.12 -6.13 9.26
N ILE A 327 38.03 -5.49 8.49
CA ILE A 327 38.77 -4.32 8.94
C ILE A 327 37.91 -3.08 8.77
N ILE A 328 37.72 -2.35 9.86
CA ILE A 328 36.86 -1.14 9.90
C ILE A 328 37.63 0.17 9.94
N SER A 329 38.94 0.13 10.25
CA SER A 329 39.79 1.32 10.33
C SER A 329 40.45 1.60 9.00
N ALA A 330 40.12 2.75 8.37
CA ALA A 330 40.70 3.27 7.13
C ALA A 330 40.88 2.23 5.99
N PRO A 331 39.86 1.39 5.68
CA PRO A 331 40.02 0.29 4.73
C PRO A 331 40.41 0.75 3.32
N SER A 332 40.03 1.97 2.93
CA SER A 332 40.37 2.56 1.63
C SER A 332 41.88 2.79 1.39
N THR A 333 42.68 2.77 2.46
CA THR A 333 44.15 2.97 2.38
C THR A 333 44.95 1.67 2.41
N LEU A 334 44.26 0.52 2.57
CA LEU A 334 44.88 -0.78 2.61
C LEU A 334 45.15 -1.31 1.17
N LYS A 335 46.13 -2.20 1.09
CA LYS A 335 46.42 -2.99 -0.13
C LYS A 335 46.31 -4.46 0.21
N ASN A 336 45.94 -5.26 -0.79
CA ASN A 336 45.86 -6.70 -0.61
C ASN A 336 47.23 -7.28 -0.23
N GLY A 337 47.23 -8.10 0.81
CA GLY A 337 48.47 -8.74 1.34
C GLY A 337 49.29 -7.89 2.30
N LEU A 338 48.86 -6.64 2.63
CA LEU A 338 49.56 -5.77 3.57
C LEU A 338 49.59 -6.42 4.98
N SER A 339 50.76 -6.40 5.65
CA SER A 339 50.91 -6.85 7.01
C SER A 339 50.19 -5.90 7.97
N VAL A 340 49.25 -6.41 8.78
CA VAL A 340 48.44 -5.68 9.72
C VAL A 340 48.41 -6.36 11.08
N SER A 341 48.25 -5.58 12.13
CA SER A 341 48.07 -6.06 13.51
C SER A 341 46.78 -5.45 14.09
N VAL A 342 46.04 -6.25 14.83
CA VAL A 342 44.80 -5.78 15.47
C VAL A 342 45.17 -4.98 16.70
N ARG A 343 44.51 -3.85 16.88
CA ARG A 343 44.67 -2.99 18.04
C ARG A 343 43.90 -3.53 19.24
#